data_bad267910f49e766565e8cd0be909cdb
#
_entry.id   bad267910f49e766565e8cd0be909cdb
#
_cell.length_a   1.000
_cell.length_b   1.000
_cell.length_c   1.000
_cell.angle_alpha   90.00
_cell.angle_beta   90.00
_cell.angle_gamma   90.00
#
_symmetry.space_group_name_H-M   'P 1'
#
loop_
_entity.id
_entity.type
_entity.pdbx_description
1 polymer ?
#
loop_
_entity_poly.entity_id
_entity_poly.type
_entity_poly.pdbx_seq_one_letter_code
_entity_poly.pdbx_strand_id
1 'polypeptide(L)'
;DFSNESHYDSLPDGSIDLDPDPLNMNKNSDPIGAIALDIGYPVITQEKLSIKLYAQAAKMLGETVHPKKGNGNLALGTGLVPLGVSTIFGPAQLNLEYRMIPKGQFEFGYWNRSYQIERATFYNVDSLGMQVRTKEQRLGRYGRLNGYFASLSLKLGSLLRAGAAYQDLTGEIWN
;
A
#
# COMPACT_ATOMS: atom_id res chain seq x y z
N ASP A 1 11.69 -8.31 -8.66
CA ASP A 1 10.62 -7.35 -8.77
C ASP A 1 10.17 -7.24 -10.21
N PHE A 2 8.90 -7.38 -10.47
CA PHE A 2 8.36 -7.26 -11.83
C PHE A 2 8.28 -5.78 -12.14
N SER A 3 8.93 -5.35 -13.20
CA SER A 3 9.03 -3.94 -13.52
C SER A 3 7.71 -3.29 -13.90
N ASN A 4 7.76 -2.01 -13.76
CA ASN A 4 6.75 -1.05 -14.16
C ASN A 4 6.68 -0.81 -15.66
N GLU A 5 7.57 -1.36 -16.44
CA GLU A 5 7.60 -1.11 -17.86
C GLU A 5 6.43 -1.79 -18.55
N SER A 6 5.73 -1.02 -19.35
CA SER A 6 4.85 -1.58 -20.34
C SER A 6 5.68 -2.54 -21.19
N HIS A 7 5.40 -3.82 -21.15
CA HIS A 7 6.11 -4.86 -21.87
C HIS A 7 5.97 -4.74 -23.39
N TYR A 8 5.80 -3.54 -23.89
CA TYR A 8 5.59 -3.22 -25.29
C TYR A 8 6.57 -2.15 -25.71
N ASP A 9 7.72 -2.56 -26.20
CA ASP A 9 8.56 -1.68 -26.97
C ASP A 9 8.07 -1.66 -28.42
N SER A 10 7.89 -0.47 -28.99
CA SER A 10 7.68 -0.34 -30.41
C SER A 10 9.01 -0.51 -31.11
N LEU A 11 9.11 -1.58 -31.92
CA LEU A 11 10.24 -1.76 -32.81
C LEU A 11 10.29 -0.64 -33.87
N PRO A 12 11.47 -0.39 -34.47
CA PRO A 12 11.62 0.65 -35.49
C PRO A 12 10.72 0.50 -36.72
N ASP A 13 10.15 -0.70 -36.93
CA ASP A 13 9.21 -1.01 -38.01
C ASP A 13 7.74 -0.76 -37.61
N GLY A 14 7.49 -0.26 -36.39
CA GLY A 14 6.15 -0.01 -35.86
C GLY A 14 5.43 -1.26 -35.32
N SER A 15 6.09 -2.41 -35.32
CA SER A 15 5.57 -3.60 -34.66
C SER A 15 5.77 -3.51 -33.14
N ILE A 16 4.93 -4.22 -32.38
CA ILE A 16 5.02 -4.28 -30.94
C ILE A 16 5.94 -5.44 -30.55
N ASP A 17 7.08 -5.16 -29.94
CA ASP A 17 7.90 -6.17 -29.30
C ASP A 17 7.26 -6.58 -27.96
N LEU A 18 6.71 -7.78 -27.94
CA LEU A 18 6.33 -8.43 -26.69
C LEU A 18 7.62 -8.91 -26.05
N ASP A 19 8.10 -8.29 -24.99
CA ASP A 19 9.25 -8.81 -24.25
C ASP A 19 8.95 -10.28 -23.88
N PRO A 20 9.64 -11.24 -24.53
CA PRO A 20 9.34 -12.66 -24.37
C PRO A 20 9.70 -13.17 -22.97
N ASP A 21 10.39 -12.38 -22.17
CA ASP A 21 10.81 -12.75 -20.83
C ASP A 21 10.39 -11.69 -19.78
N PRO A 22 9.10 -11.69 -19.37
CA PRO A 22 8.62 -10.79 -18.31
C PRO A 22 9.25 -11.07 -16.95
N LEU A 23 10.03 -12.14 -16.84
CA LEU A 23 10.75 -12.53 -15.62
C LEU A 23 12.23 -12.12 -15.66
N ASN A 24 12.67 -11.37 -16.67
CA ASN A 24 14.03 -10.89 -16.74
C ASN A 24 14.30 -9.82 -15.68
N MET A 25 14.79 -10.27 -14.52
CA MET A 25 15.03 -9.43 -13.34
C MET A 25 16.08 -8.34 -13.60
N ASN A 26 16.94 -8.47 -14.60
CA ASN A 26 17.95 -7.46 -14.91
C ASN A 26 17.38 -6.25 -15.66
N LYS A 27 16.31 -6.46 -16.43
CA LYS A 27 15.57 -5.38 -17.12
C LYS A 27 14.45 -4.80 -16.26
N ASN A 28 13.95 -5.59 -15.34
CA ASN A 28 12.66 -5.40 -14.68
C ASN A 28 12.78 -5.32 -13.15
N SER A 29 13.83 -4.76 -12.59
CA SER A 29 14.00 -4.63 -11.13
C SER A 29 13.99 -3.18 -10.69
N ASP A 30 12.81 -2.64 -10.43
CA ASP A 30 12.70 -1.37 -9.72
C ASP A 30 12.60 -1.61 -8.20
N PRO A 31 13.66 -1.27 -7.44
CA PRO A 31 13.64 -1.49 -6.02
C PRO A 31 12.67 -0.52 -5.34
N ILE A 32 11.73 -1.07 -4.58
CA ILE A 32 10.83 -0.31 -3.72
C ILE A 32 11.26 -0.48 -2.29
N GLY A 33 11.43 0.64 -1.60
CA GLY A 33 11.74 0.69 -0.18
C GLY A 33 10.76 1.54 0.60
N ALA A 34 10.91 1.60 1.92
CA ALA A 34 10.23 2.57 2.75
C ALA A 34 11.05 2.95 3.98
N ILE A 35 10.80 4.16 4.45
CA ILE A 35 11.28 4.67 5.73
C ILE A 35 10.05 5.07 6.53
N ALA A 36 10.01 4.68 7.80
CA ALA A 36 8.92 5.04 8.71
C ALA A 36 9.45 5.61 10.02
N LEU A 37 8.66 6.50 10.60
CA LEU A 37 8.88 7.08 11.92
C LEU A 37 7.59 6.95 12.73
N ASP A 38 7.73 6.46 13.96
CA ASP A 38 6.65 6.32 14.93
C ASP A 38 6.98 7.08 16.21
N ILE A 39 6.01 7.84 16.69
CA ILE A 39 6.09 8.52 18.00
C ILE A 39 4.86 8.12 18.79
N GLY A 40 5.04 7.72 20.04
CA GLY A 40 3.94 7.33 20.91
C GLY A 40 4.09 7.86 22.33
N TYR A 41 2.95 8.29 22.91
CA TYR A 41 2.86 8.79 24.26
C TYR A 41 1.83 7.99 25.07
N PRO A 42 2.23 7.30 26.15
CA PRO A 42 1.29 6.60 27.02
C PRO A 42 0.54 7.64 27.89
N VAL A 43 -0.78 7.67 27.76
CA VAL A 43 -1.67 8.55 28.55
C VAL A 43 -2.09 7.89 29.84
N ILE A 44 -2.47 6.59 29.73
CA ILE A 44 -2.88 5.76 30.88
C ILE A 44 -2.12 4.44 30.77
N THR A 45 -1.52 4.04 31.87
CA THR A 45 -0.83 2.75 31.96
C THR A 45 -1.23 2.07 33.27
N GLN A 46 -2.32 1.31 33.21
CA GLN A 46 -2.81 0.50 34.31
C GLN A 46 -2.90 -0.96 33.87
N GLU A 47 -2.92 -1.89 34.83
CA GLU A 47 -2.94 -3.32 34.56
C GLU A 47 -4.07 -3.77 33.62
N LYS A 48 -5.25 -3.18 33.75
CA LYS A 48 -6.45 -3.54 32.96
C LYS A 48 -6.83 -2.50 31.90
N LEU A 49 -6.20 -1.33 31.89
CA LEU A 49 -6.47 -0.25 30.96
C LEU A 49 -5.18 0.43 30.55
N SER A 50 -4.87 0.43 29.26
CA SER A 50 -3.78 1.20 28.68
C SER A 50 -4.31 2.02 27.52
N ILE A 51 -3.99 3.32 27.54
CA ILE A 51 -4.32 4.25 26.44
C ILE A 51 -3.01 4.91 25.99
N LYS A 52 -2.73 4.76 24.71
CA LYS A 52 -1.57 5.35 24.05
C LYS A 52 -2.02 6.23 22.89
N LEU A 53 -1.57 7.47 22.86
CA LEU A 53 -1.63 8.31 21.67
C LEU A 53 -0.39 8.08 20.82
N TYR A 54 -0.52 8.14 19.51
CA TYR A 54 0.62 8.01 18.62
C TYR A 54 0.45 8.78 17.33
N ALA A 55 1.54 9.07 16.68
CA ALA A 55 1.60 9.59 15.34
C ALA A 55 2.63 8.79 14.53
N GLN A 56 2.36 8.64 13.25
CA GLN A 56 3.22 7.87 12.33
C GLN A 56 3.38 8.60 11.01
N ALA A 57 4.56 8.48 10.44
CA ALA A 57 4.84 8.93 9.08
C ALA A 57 5.63 7.85 8.36
N ALA A 58 5.23 7.53 7.15
CA ALA A 58 5.97 6.59 6.30
C ALA A 58 6.12 7.16 4.90
N LYS A 59 7.32 7.08 4.34
CA LYS A 59 7.64 7.45 2.98
C LYS A 59 8.04 6.22 2.20
N MET A 60 7.34 5.94 1.11
CA MET A 60 7.76 4.94 0.14
C MET A 60 8.81 5.53 -0.81
N LEU A 61 9.82 4.76 -1.13
CA LEU A 61 10.93 5.09 -2.01
C LEU A 61 10.80 4.25 -3.28
N GLY A 62 10.98 4.87 -4.44
CA GLY A 62 10.79 4.27 -5.75
C GLY A 62 9.79 5.08 -6.58
N GLU A 63 9.39 4.52 -7.70
CA GLU A 63 8.53 5.16 -8.68
C GLU A 63 7.38 4.23 -9.09
N THR A 64 6.33 4.81 -9.67
CA THR A 64 5.20 4.10 -10.27
C THR A 64 4.75 4.82 -11.54
N VAL A 65 3.99 4.16 -12.38
CA VAL A 65 3.51 4.73 -13.64
C VAL A 65 2.26 5.58 -13.43
N HIS A 66 2.20 6.73 -14.09
CA HIS A 66 1.02 7.58 -14.08
C HIS A 66 -0.09 7.03 -14.98
N PRO A 67 -1.30 6.77 -14.47
CA PRO A 67 -2.36 6.10 -15.24
C PRO A 67 -2.90 6.92 -16.44
N LYS A 68 -2.73 8.24 -16.41
CA LYS A 68 -3.29 9.15 -17.45
C LYS A 68 -2.26 9.77 -18.38
N LYS A 69 -0.97 9.71 -18.06
CA LYS A 69 0.08 10.40 -18.81
C LYS A 69 0.98 9.47 -19.61
N GLY A 70 0.56 8.24 -19.84
CA GLY A 70 1.40 7.27 -20.53
C GLY A 70 2.72 7.03 -19.78
N ASN A 71 3.85 7.08 -20.45
CA ASN A 71 5.16 6.72 -19.93
C ASN A 71 5.76 7.69 -18.88
N GLY A 72 4.94 8.39 -18.12
CA GLY A 72 5.41 9.28 -17.07
C GLY A 72 5.54 8.56 -15.71
N ASN A 73 6.74 8.53 -15.15
CA ASN A 73 6.98 7.99 -13.81
C ASN A 73 6.53 8.98 -12.72
N LEU A 74 5.94 8.44 -11.68
CA LEU A 74 5.55 9.16 -10.46
C LEU A 74 6.33 8.63 -9.27
N ALA A 75 7.00 9.51 -8.54
CA ALA A 75 7.63 9.14 -7.27
C ALA A 75 6.59 8.65 -6.26
N LEU A 76 6.90 7.55 -5.57
CA LEU A 76 6.06 6.99 -4.53
C LEU A 76 5.83 7.97 -3.37
N GLY A 77 4.68 7.87 -2.73
CA GLY A 77 4.14 8.85 -1.85
C GLY A 77 4.49 8.68 -0.37
N THR A 78 3.77 9.43 0.44
CA THR A 78 3.90 9.46 1.90
C THR A 78 2.54 9.19 2.53
N GLY A 79 2.50 8.31 3.51
CA GLY A 79 1.36 8.11 4.39
C GLY A 79 1.62 8.71 5.76
N LEU A 80 0.60 9.31 6.33
CA LEU A 80 0.64 9.94 7.65
C LEU A 80 -0.51 9.44 8.50
N VAL A 81 -0.23 9.18 9.76
CA VAL A 81 -1.20 9.06 10.84
C VAL A 81 -0.90 10.19 11.83
N PRO A 82 -1.43 11.41 11.60
CA PRO A 82 -1.15 12.54 12.49
C PRO A 82 -1.71 12.32 13.89
N LEU A 83 -2.74 11.50 14.02
CA LEU A 83 -3.32 11.11 15.31
C LEU A 83 -3.82 9.67 15.25
N GLY A 84 -3.28 8.85 16.13
CA GLY A 84 -3.74 7.51 16.43
C GLY A 84 -3.96 7.32 17.93
N VAL A 85 -4.96 6.52 18.26
CA VAL A 85 -5.27 6.11 19.64
C VAL A 85 -5.28 4.59 19.69
N SER A 86 -4.48 4.03 20.58
CA SER A 86 -4.50 2.60 20.88
C SER A 86 -4.96 2.41 22.32
N THR A 87 -6.03 1.66 22.51
CA THR A 87 -6.59 1.34 23.82
C THR A 87 -6.58 -0.15 24.04
N ILE A 88 -6.02 -0.59 25.14
CA ILE A 88 -6.11 -1.98 25.61
C ILE A 88 -7.00 -1.97 26.84
N PHE A 89 -8.05 -2.79 26.82
CA PHE A 89 -8.96 -2.98 27.93
C PHE A 89 -9.19 -4.48 28.14
N GLY A 90 -8.53 -5.03 29.17
CA GLY A 90 -8.55 -6.47 29.42
C GLY A 90 -8.16 -7.29 28.18
N PRO A 91 -9.05 -8.16 27.65
CA PRO A 91 -8.76 -8.98 26.48
C PRO A 91 -8.91 -8.23 25.13
N ALA A 92 -9.43 -7.01 25.16
CA ALA A 92 -9.74 -6.22 23.95
C ALA A 92 -8.67 -5.18 23.67
N GLN A 93 -8.33 -5.01 22.40
CA GLN A 93 -7.52 -3.90 21.90
C GLN A 93 -8.27 -3.19 20.78
N LEU A 94 -8.43 -1.89 20.91
CA LEU A 94 -9.00 -0.99 19.92
C LEU A 94 -7.94 -0.03 19.42
N ASN A 95 -7.81 0.12 18.11
CA ASN A 95 -7.00 1.17 17.50
C ASN A 95 -7.90 2.03 16.62
N LEU A 96 -7.74 3.33 16.73
CA LEU A 96 -8.41 4.34 15.91
C LEU A 96 -7.33 5.25 15.32
N GLU A 97 -7.40 5.52 14.03
CA GLU A 97 -6.42 6.35 13.33
C GLU A 97 -7.12 7.31 12.37
N TYR A 98 -6.65 8.52 12.33
CA TYR A 98 -6.87 9.41 11.20
C TYR A 98 -5.70 9.25 10.23
N ARG A 99 -6.00 8.92 8.98
CA ARG A 99 -5.01 8.60 7.94
C ARG A 99 -5.03 9.64 6.84
N MET A 100 -3.85 10.01 6.36
CA MET A 100 -3.68 10.97 5.28
C MET A 100 -2.63 10.48 4.28
N ILE A 101 -2.91 10.68 3.00
CA ILE A 101 -1.97 10.51 1.89
C ILE A 101 -1.89 11.84 1.14
N PRO A 102 -0.93 12.73 1.49
CA PRO A 102 -0.97 14.13 1.02
C PRO A 102 -0.81 14.31 -0.48
N LYS A 103 -0.06 13.43 -1.13
CA LYS A 103 0.28 13.54 -2.57
C LYS A 103 -0.11 12.33 -3.41
N GLY A 104 -0.65 11.30 -2.81
CA GLY A 104 -0.96 10.04 -3.49
C GLY A 104 0.19 9.03 -3.50
N GLN A 105 0.09 8.02 -4.34
CA GLN A 105 1.08 6.97 -4.60
C GLN A 105 1.57 6.27 -3.34
N PHE A 106 0.67 6.04 -2.41
CA PHE A 106 0.93 5.38 -1.12
C PHE A 106 -0.25 4.49 -0.72
N GLU A 107 0.03 3.37 -0.09
CA GLU A 107 -0.97 2.46 0.47
C GLU A 107 -0.57 2.05 1.89
N PHE A 108 -1.47 2.27 2.86
CA PHE A 108 -1.27 1.75 4.21
C PHE A 108 -1.33 0.22 4.22
N GLY A 109 -0.33 -0.42 4.82
CA GLY A 109 -0.25 -1.87 4.84
C GLY A 109 0.24 -2.49 3.53
N TYR A 110 0.94 -1.75 2.69
CA TYR A 110 1.48 -2.21 1.41
C TYR A 110 2.25 -3.53 1.55
N TRP A 111 3.15 -3.66 2.52
CA TRP A 111 3.86 -4.91 2.86
C TRP A 111 3.10 -5.71 3.92
N ASN A 112 1.84 -6.07 3.64
CA ASN A 112 1.06 -6.95 4.50
C ASN A 112 1.44 -8.42 4.29
N ARG A 113 0.79 -9.34 5.01
CA ARG A 113 1.03 -10.78 4.89
C ARG A 113 0.69 -11.35 3.51
N SER A 114 -0.21 -10.74 2.79
CA SER A 114 -0.59 -11.14 1.43
C SER A 114 0.26 -10.51 0.34
N TYR A 115 1.27 -9.69 0.68
CA TYR A 115 2.12 -8.99 -0.28
C TYR A 115 2.65 -9.91 -1.38
N GLN A 116 3.16 -11.09 -1.02
CA GLN A 116 3.74 -12.03 -1.99
C GLN A 116 2.70 -12.58 -2.98
N ILE A 117 1.44 -12.69 -2.55
CA ILE A 117 0.33 -13.16 -3.40
C ILE A 117 -0.19 -12.00 -4.26
N GLU A 118 -0.24 -10.79 -3.72
CA GLU A 118 -0.77 -9.60 -4.37
C GLU A 118 0.25 -8.88 -5.25
N ARG A 119 1.51 -9.28 -5.20
CA ARG A 119 2.64 -8.64 -5.87
C ARG A 119 2.45 -8.52 -7.36
N ALA A 120 1.86 -9.53 -7.98
CA ALA A 120 1.53 -9.53 -9.40
C ALA A 120 0.13 -10.10 -9.62
N THR A 121 -0.64 -9.45 -10.47
CA THR A 121 -1.97 -9.89 -10.86
C THR A 121 -2.01 -10.08 -12.38
N PHE A 122 -2.43 -11.25 -12.82
CA PHE A 122 -2.59 -11.58 -14.24
C PHE A 122 -4.01 -11.28 -14.68
N TYR A 123 -4.18 -10.65 -15.81
CA TYR A 123 -5.50 -10.48 -16.43
C TYR A 123 -5.40 -10.52 -17.95
N ASN A 124 -6.46 -11.03 -18.58
CA ASN A 124 -6.55 -11.06 -20.03
C ASN A 124 -7.02 -9.71 -20.56
N VAL A 125 -6.37 -9.26 -21.62
CA VAL A 125 -6.83 -8.14 -22.45
C VAL A 125 -7.17 -8.72 -23.82
N ASP A 126 -8.43 -8.59 -24.23
CA ASP A 126 -9.08 -9.32 -25.33
C ASP A 126 -8.27 -9.53 -26.61
N SER A 127 -7.49 -8.57 -27.03
CA SER A 127 -6.68 -8.64 -28.28
C SER A 127 -5.17 -8.72 -28.06
N LEU A 128 -4.70 -8.51 -26.85
CA LEU A 128 -3.28 -8.34 -26.53
C LEU A 128 -2.71 -9.47 -25.66
N GLY A 129 -3.55 -10.47 -25.31
CA GLY A 129 -3.13 -11.59 -24.49
C GLY A 129 -3.10 -11.29 -22.99
N MET A 130 -2.24 -12.00 -22.27
CA MET A 130 -2.15 -11.91 -20.83
C MET A 130 -1.23 -10.75 -20.43
N GLN A 131 -1.75 -9.82 -19.64
CA GLN A 131 -0.97 -8.74 -19.04
C GLN A 131 -0.73 -8.98 -17.56
N VAL A 132 0.42 -8.55 -17.08
CA VAL A 132 0.78 -8.56 -15.66
C VAL A 132 0.65 -7.14 -15.12
N ARG A 133 -0.10 -6.98 -14.04
CA ARG A 133 -0.14 -5.72 -13.27
C ARG A 133 0.48 -5.95 -11.91
N THR A 134 1.48 -5.15 -11.60
CA THR A 134 2.15 -5.23 -10.31
C THR A 134 1.40 -4.43 -9.24
N LYS A 135 1.69 -4.70 -7.96
CA LYS A 135 1.11 -3.96 -6.84
C LYS A 135 1.54 -2.50 -6.86
N GLU A 136 2.76 -2.22 -7.32
CA GLU A 136 3.32 -0.89 -7.49
C GLU A 136 2.54 -0.05 -8.51
N GLN A 137 2.18 -0.64 -9.64
CA GLN A 137 1.38 0.04 -10.67
C GLN A 137 0.00 0.47 -10.17
N ARG A 138 -0.55 -0.25 -9.18
CA ARG A 138 -1.82 0.14 -8.55
C ARG A 138 -1.69 1.42 -7.74
N LEU A 139 -0.51 1.70 -7.17
CA LEU A 139 -0.26 2.93 -6.41
C LEU A 139 -0.41 4.20 -7.24
N GLY A 140 -0.13 4.13 -8.54
CA GLY A 140 -0.33 5.23 -9.47
C GLY A 140 -1.77 5.75 -9.54
N ARG A 141 -2.75 4.93 -9.17
CA ARG A 141 -4.18 5.31 -9.18
C ARG A 141 -4.59 6.23 -8.04
N TYR A 142 -3.84 6.24 -6.96
CA TYR A 142 -4.21 6.97 -5.75
C TYR A 142 -3.57 8.35 -5.74
N GLY A 143 -4.40 9.38 -5.82
CA GLY A 143 -4.02 10.74 -5.55
C GLY A 143 -4.07 11.06 -4.06
N ARG A 144 -4.40 12.30 -3.73
CA ARG A 144 -4.56 12.75 -2.35
C ARG A 144 -5.76 12.06 -1.69
N LEU A 145 -5.53 11.37 -0.57
CA LEU A 145 -6.57 10.71 0.21
C LEU A 145 -6.48 11.09 1.69
N ASN A 146 -7.61 11.04 2.36
CA ASN A 146 -7.69 11.14 3.81
C ASN A 146 -8.91 10.37 4.33
N GLY A 147 -8.88 9.97 5.58
CA GLY A 147 -9.99 9.23 6.18
C GLY A 147 -9.63 8.58 7.50
N TYR A 148 -10.34 7.53 7.83
CA TYR A 148 -10.25 6.87 9.13
C TYR A 148 -9.95 5.39 8.99
N PHE A 149 -9.28 4.89 9.99
CA PHE A 149 -9.07 3.46 10.19
C PHE A 149 -9.44 3.10 11.62
N ALA A 150 -10.13 1.98 11.77
CA ALA A 150 -10.44 1.39 13.06
C ALA A 150 -10.12 -0.10 13.04
N SER A 151 -9.53 -0.63 14.10
CA SER A 151 -9.36 -2.06 14.26
C SER A 151 -9.68 -2.48 15.71
N LEU A 152 -10.35 -3.61 15.84
CA LEU A 152 -10.66 -4.25 17.12
C LEU A 152 -10.08 -5.65 17.10
N SER A 153 -9.36 -6.02 18.14
CA SER A 153 -8.91 -7.39 18.36
C SER A 153 -9.31 -7.84 19.77
N LEU A 154 -9.73 -9.10 19.87
CA LEU A 154 -10.13 -9.76 21.10
C LEU A 154 -9.28 -11.01 21.29
N LYS A 155 -8.71 -11.17 22.47
CA LYS A 155 -7.98 -12.37 22.87
C LYS A 155 -8.71 -13.08 24.00
N LEU A 156 -9.37 -14.19 23.68
CA LEU A 156 -10.15 -14.97 24.62
C LEU A 156 -9.36 -16.20 25.08
N GLY A 157 -8.67 -16.04 26.19
CA GLY A 157 -7.74 -17.06 26.70
C GLY A 157 -6.55 -17.31 25.75
N SER A 158 -6.07 -18.54 25.72
CA SER A 158 -4.97 -18.99 24.84
C SER A 158 -5.46 -19.55 23.51
N LEU A 159 -6.75 -19.86 23.37
CA LEU A 159 -7.30 -20.64 22.26
C LEU A 159 -7.91 -19.80 21.15
N LEU A 160 -8.47 -18.63 21.46
CA LEU A 160 -9.20 -17.85 20.47
C LEU A 160 -8.68 -16.42 20.39
N ARG A 161 -8.40 -15.99 19.15
CA ARG A 161 -8.18 -14.60 18.80
C ARG A 161 -9.13 -14.23 17.67
N ALA A 162 -9.94 -13.20 17.87
CA ALA A 162 -10.81 -12.63 16.85
C ALA A 162 -10.40 -11.17 16.59
N GLY A 163 -10.62 -10.70 15.39
CA GLY A 163 -10.33 -9.31 15.03
C GLY A 163 -11.12 -8.86 13.81
N ALA A 164 -11.40 -7.56 13.78
CA ALA A 164 -12.00 -6.87 12.65
C ALA A 164 -11.28 -5.54 12.44
N ALA A 165 -11.22 -5.11 11.19
CA ALA A 165 -10.68 -3.81 10.81
C ALA A 165 -11.56 -3.18 9.74
N TYR A 166 -11.67 -1.86 9.81
CA TYR A 166 -12.39 -1.05 8.84
C TYR A 166 -11.53 0.15 8.45
N GLN A 167 -11.48 0.45 7.15
CA GLN A 167 -10.81 1.62 6.63
C GLN A 167 -11.70 2.30 5.60
N ASP A 168 -11.82 3.60 5.72
CA ASP A 168 -12.48 4.46 4.73
C ASP A 168 -11.56 5.64 4.40
N LEU A 169 -11.07 5.66 3.17
CA LEU A 169 -10.22 6.73 2.63
C LEU A 169 -10.91 7.34 1.43
N THR A 170 -11.14 8.64 1.49
CA THR A 170 -11.80 9.42 0.44
C THR A 170 -10.85 10.43 -0.18
N GLY A 171 -11.05 10.75 -1.46
CA GLY A 171 -10.26 11.73 -2.19
C GLY A 171 -10.08 11.40 -3.67
N GLU A 172 -8.89 11.61 -4.19
CA GLU A 172 -8.61 11.46 -5.61
C GLU A 172 -8.26 10.01 -5.95
N ILE A 173 -9.05 9.40 -6.82
CA ILE A 173 -8.77 8.10 -7.43
C ILE A 173 -8.75 8.29 -8.94
N TRP A 174 -7.65 7.93 -9.58
CA TRP A 174 -7.48 8.05 -11.03
C TRP A 174 -7.72 6.68 -11.69
N ASN A 175 -8.64 6.64 -12.62
CA ASN A 175 -8.99 5.47 -13.44
C ASN A 175 -8.30 5.56 -14.80
#